data_2e02aed213ea877c359c5342e64080df
#
_entry.id   2e02aed213ea877c359c5342e64080df
#
_cell.length_a   1.000
_cell.length_b   1.000
_cell.length_c   1.000
_cell.angle_alpha   90.00
_cell.angle_beta   90.00
_cell.angle_gamma   90.00
#
_symmetry.space_group_name_H-M   'P 1'
#
loop_
_entity.id
_entity.type
_entity.pdbx_description
1 polymer ?
#
loop_
_entity_poly.entity_id
_entity_poly.type
_entity_poly.pdbx_seq_one_letter_code
_entity_poly.pdbx_strand_id
1 'polypeptide(L)'
;FTWVGKKAAIVEANKPIRKTLRPCIEESVDWDDTENIYIKGDNLDVLKLLQESYLGAVKLIYIDPPYNTGSDFIYKDRFEQNVYDFDSNIGMYDDDNNRMFKNSDTNGRFHSDWCSMIYSRLALARNLLTEDGVIIISIDDNEQSNLKMLCDEIFGEQNFLANIVWEKRFTRSNNAKLFASVTEYIITIRKSESVKFLRASRTEKSDSLYSNPDNDPRGPWTSVSYVNPASKEERPNLAYIINNPFTKKDIVHPTNAWKYELSTYQKHVNEDRLRWGTDGRNTYPRLKRFLSDVSDGMV
;
A
#
# COMPACT_ATOMS: atom_id res chain seq x y z
N PHE A 1 21.40 -4.76 3.52
CA PHE A 1 20.83 -6.04 4.00
C PHE A 1 21.53 -7.22 3.35
N THR A 2 21.93 -8.25 4.12
CA THR A 2 22.64 -9.42 3.60
C THR A 2 22.21 -10.70 4.31
N TRP A 3 22.25 -11.81 3.59
CA TRP A 3 21.94 -13.17 4.09
C TRP A 3 22.77 -14.22 3.36
N VAL A 4 22.77 -15.43 3.88
CA VAL A 4 23.48 -16.57 3.26
C VAL A 4 22.72 -16.98 1.98
N GLY A 5 23.41 -16.93 0.82
CA GLY A 5 22.80 -17.25 -0.48
C GLY A 5 22.42 -16.04 -1.34
N LYS A 6 22.53 -14.79 -0.84
CA LYS A 6 22.16 -13.59 -1.60
C LYS A 6 22.83 -13.51 -2.99
N LYS A 7 24.14 -13.76 -3.08
CA LYS A 7 24.85 -13.74 -4.37
C LYS A 7 24.29 -14.79 -5.35
N ALA A 8 23.97 -15.97 -4.84
CA ALA A 8 23.38 -17.02 -5.66
C ALA A 8 21.98 -16.65 -6.14
N ALA A 9 21.16 -16.01 -5.31
CA ALA A 9 19.83 -15.52 -5.68
C ALA A 9 19.90 -14.46 -6.80
N ILE A 10 20.86 -13.53 -6.73
CA ILE A 10 21.11 -12.53 -7.78
C ILE A 10 21.50 -13.22 -9.11
N VAL A 11 22.41 -14.19 -9.05
CA VAL A 11 22.85 -14.94 -10.24
C VAL A 11 21.68 -15.71 -10.84
N GLU A 12 20.87 -16.38 -10.00
CA GLU A 12 19.75 -17.19 -10.47
C GLU A 12 18.67 -16.32 -11.15
N ALA A 13 18.37 -15.14 -10.62
CA ALA A 13 17.44 -14.20 -11.26
C ALA A 13 17.87 -13.82 -12.68
N ASN A 14 19.19 -13.70 -12.91
CA ASN A 14 19.77 -13.28 -14.19
C ASN A 14 20.16 -14.46 -15.12
N LYS A 15 20.00 -15.69 -14.66
CA LYS A 15 20.36 -16.86 -15.45
C LYS A 15 19.38 -17.06 -16.61
N PRO A 16 19.87 -17.20 -17.86
CA PRO A 16 19.00 -17.40 -19.00
C PRO A 16 18.26 -18.73 -18.94
N ILE A 17 17.05 -18.75 -19.48
CA ILE A 17 16.21 -19.94 -19.56
C ILE A 17 16.12 -20.43 -21.01
N ARG A 18 15.98 -21.78 -21.19
CA ARG A 18 15.80 -22.44 -22.50
C ARG A 18 14.42 -23.08 -22.65
N LYS A 19 13.43 -22.64 -21.82
CA LYS A 19 12.06 -23.10 -21.87
C LYS A 19 11.20 -22.17 -22.75
N THR A 20 10.02 -22.61 -23.12
CA THR A 20 9.02 -21.79 -23.82
C THR A 20 7.64 -22.07 -23.27
N LEU A 21 6.72 -21.10 -23.39
CA LEU A 21 5.32 -21.28 -23.10
C LEU A 21 4.67 -22.11 -24.22
N ARG A 22 3.75 -22.99 -23.84
CA ARG A 22 2.97 -23.80 -24.79
C ARG A 22 1.47 -23.53 -24.57
N PRO A 23 0.71 -23.21 -25.63
CA PRO A 23 -0.73 -23.11 -25.55
C PRO A 23 -1.35 -24.42 -25.08
N CYS A 24 -2.35 -24.35 -24.19
CA CYS A 24 -3.18 -25.47 -23.73
C CYS A 24 -4.64 -25.20 -24.07
N ILE A 25 -5.00 -25.29 -25.33
CA ILE A 25 -6.31 -24.92 -25.87
C ILE A 25 -7.41 -25.78 -25.23
N GLU A 26 -7.12 -27.07 -25.01
CA GLU A 26 -8.08 -28.05 -24.47
C GLU A 26 -8.54 -27.72 -23.02
N GLU A 27 -7.69 -27.04 -22.24
CA GLU A 27 -8.00 -26.63 -20.87
C GLU A 27 -8.40 -25.14 -20.78
N SER A 28 -8.47 -24.43 -21.90
CA SER A 28 -8.78 -23.01 -21.94
C SER A 28 -10.28 -22.78 -22.14
N VAL A 29 -10.79 -21.69 -21.56
CA VAL A 29 -12.16 -21.22 -21.73
C VAL A 29 -12.14 -19.96 -22.60
N ASP A 30 -12.99 -19.94 -23.62
CA ASP A 30 -13.11 -18.81 -24.58
C ASP A 30 -11.76 -18.37 -25.16
N TRP A 31 -10.97 -19.36 -25.64
CA TRP A 31 -9.61 -19.17 -26.11
C TRP A 31 -9.45 -18.04 -27.12
N ASP A 32 -10.39 -17.89 -28.04
CA ASP A 32 -10.30 -16.91 -29.14
C ASP A 32 -10.66 -15.48 -28.69
N ASP A 33 -11.45 -15.32 -27.62
CA ASP A 33 -12.00 -14.03 -27.20
C ASP A 33 -11.44 -13.54 -25.86
N THR A 34 -10.80 -14.41 -25.05
CA THR A 34 -10.29 -14.01 -23.73
C THR A 34 -8.96 -13.26 -23.82
N GLU A 35 -8.83 -12.19 -23.06
CA GLU A 35 -7.55 -11.49 -22.82
C GLU A 35 -6.86 -11.97 -21.53
N ASN A 36 -7.48 -12.88 -20.77
CA ASN A 36 -6.92 -13.41 -19.53
C ASN A 36 -5.99 -14.58 -19.82
N ILE A 37 -4.85 -14.63 -19.13
CA ILE A 37 -3.85 -15.68 -19.30
C ILE A 37 -3.61 -16.36 -17.94
N TYR A 38 -3.72 -17.70 -17.92
CA TYR A 38 -3.28 -18.54 -16.82
C TYR A 38 -2.03 -19.32 -17.28
N ILE A 39 -0.92 -19.18 -16.54
CA ILE A 39 0.34 -19.86 -16.88
C ILE A 39 0.67 -20.84 -15.77
N LYS A 40 0.72 -22.13 -16.12
CA LYS A 40 1.08 -23.22 -15.23
C LYS A 40 2.57 -23.55 -15.36
N GLY A 41 3.29 -23.63 -14.22
CA GLY A 41 4.71 -23.99 -14.17
C GLY A 41 5.46 -23.30 -13.04
N ASP A 42 6.78 -23.56 -12.94
CA ASP A 42 7.64 -22.87 -11.99
C ASP A 42 7.61 -21.36 -12.21
N ASN A 43 7.22 -20.62 -11.18
CA ASN A 43 6.98 -19.17 -11.30
C ASN A 43 8.26 -18.36 -11.55
N LEU A 44 9.46 -18.83 -11.13
CA LEU A 44 10.71 -18.17 -11.47
C LEU A 44 11.02 -18.31 -12.97
N ASP A 45 10.81 -19.50 -13.53
CA ASP A 45 10.96 -19.74 -14.95
C ASP A 45 9.96 -18.93 -15.77
N VAL A 46 8.69 -18.89 -15.34
CA VAL A 46 7.64 -18.07 -15.97
C VAL A 46 8.01 -16.59 -15.95
N LEU A 47 8.45 -16.06 -14.82
CA LEU A 47 8.86 -14.65 -14.71
C LEU A 47 10.02 -14.31 -15.67
N LYS A 48 10.96 -15.24 -15.89
CA LYS A 48 12.04 -15.09 -16.87
C LYS A 48 11.50 -15.06 -18.31
N LEU A 49 10.57 -15.93 -18.65
CA LEU A 49 9.94 -15.95 -19.98
C LEU A 49 9.13 -14.69 -20.26
N LEU A 50 8.41 -14.18 -19.27
CA LEU A 50 7.61 -12.97 -19.39
C LEU A 50 8.47 -11.71 -19.64
N GLN A 51 9.77 -11.72 -19.30
CA GLN A 51 10.66 -10.59 -19.59
C GLN A 51 10.69 -10.24 -21.09
N GLU A 52 10.53 -11.20 -21.99
CA GLU A 52 10.59 -10.95 -23.43
C GLU A 52 9.35 -10.17 -23.95
N SER A 53 8.16 -10.45 -23.40
CA SER A 53 6.90 -9.92 -23.94
C SER A 53 6.25 -8.86 -23.07
N TYR A 54 6.54 -8.84 -21.76
CA TYR A 54 5.88 -7.99 -20.77
C TYR A 54 6.82 -7.06 -20.00
N LEU A 55 8.04 -6.84 -20.50
CA LEU A 55 8.98 -5.90 -19.88
C LEU A 55 8.35 -4.51 -19.82
N GLY A 56 8.22 -3.96 -18.62
CA GLY A 56 7.62 -2.63 -18.40
C GLY A 56 6.15 -2.51 -18.83
N ALA A 57 5.38 -3.60 -18.89
CA ALA A 57 4.01 -3.62 -19.37
C ALA A 57 2.95 -3.90 -18.28
N VAL A 58 3.36 -4.41 -17.12
CA VAL A 58 2.44 -4.81 -16.05
C VAL A 58 2.14 -3.62 -15.14
N LYS A 59 0.87 -3.30 -14.97
CA LYS A 59 0.42 -2.17 -14.14
C LYS A 59 0.37 -2.50 -12.65
N LEU A 60 -0.06 -3.72 -12.31
CA LEU A 60 -0.24 -4.18 -10.95
C LEU A 60 0.25 -5.63 -10.82
N ILE A 61 1.06 -5.88 -9.79
CA ILE A 61 1.44 -7.23 -9.39
C ILE A 61 0.93 -7.46 -7.98
N TYR A 62 0.21 -8.56 -7.75
CA TYR A 62 -0.15 -9.03 -6.43
C TYR A 62 0.53 -10.37 -6.16
N ILE A 63 1.19 -10.48 -5.01
CA ILE A 63 1.89 -11.69 -4.58
C ILE A 63 1.38 -12.13 -3.21
N ASP A 64 1.06 -13.40 -3.09
CA ASP A 64 0.77 -14.09 -1.82
C ASP A 64 1.82 -15.20 -1.66
N PRO A 65 2.99 -14.90 -1.08
CA PRO A 65 4.09 -15.86 -0.96
C PRO A 65 3.86 -16.79 0.24
N PRO A 66 4.63 -17.91 0.35
CA PRO A 66 4.70 -18.65 1.61
C PRO A 66 5.14 -17.74 2.75
N TYR A 67 4.43 -17.78 3.88
CA TYR A 67 4.69 -16.89 5.03
C TYR A 67 5.83 -17.36 5.93
N ASN A 68 6.43 -18.50 5.62
CA ASN A 68 7.53 -19.11 6.36
C ASN A 68 7.19 -19.42 7.83
N THR A 69 6.04 -20.03 8.05
CA THR A 69 5.50 -20.35 9.40
C THR A 69 6.16 -21.58 10.03
N GLY A 70 7.20 -22.17 9.42
CA GLY A 70 7.86 -23.41 9.85
C GLY A 70 7.16 -24.69 9.37
N SER A 71 5.97 -24.57 8.79
CA SER A 71 5.25 -25.67 8.13
C SER A 71 5.10 -25.47 6.63
N ASP A 72 5.50 -24.31 6.13
CA ASP A 72 5.36 -23.94 4.72
C ASP A 72 6.40 -24.63 3.85
N PHE A 73 6.01 -24.87 2.62
CA PHE A 73 6.91 -25.34 1.58
C PHE A 73 7.44 -24.13 0.81
N ILE A 74 8.76 -24.08 0.61
CA ILE A 74 9.42 -23.12 -0.26
C ILE A 74 10.03 -23.81 -1.45
N TYR A 75 10.13 -23.10 -2.58
CA TYR A 75 10.79 -23.66 -3.77
C TYR A 75 12.31 -23.70 -3.55
N LYS A 76 12.89 -24.84 -3.88
CA LYS A 76 14.35 -24.99 -3.90
C LYS A 76 14.84 -24.52 -5.27
N ASP A 77 15.09 -23.24 -5.39
CA ASP A 77 15.80 -22.71 -6.54
C ASP A 77 17.17 -23.45 -6.60
N ARG A 78 17.61 -23.83 -7.79
CA ARG A 78 18.81 -24.64 -7.99
C ARG A 78 20.09 -23.85 -7.67
N PHE A 79 20.27 -23.51 -6.39
CA PHE A 79 21.54 -23.01 -5.88
C PHE A 79 22.46 -24.25 -5.78
N GLU A 80 23.55 -24.27 -6.53
CA GLU A 80 24.49 -25.38 -6.63
C GLU A 80 24.74 -26.13 -5.32
N GLN A 81 24.17 -27.31 -5.17
CA GLN A 81 24.60 -28.31 -4.21
C GLN A 81 24.77 -29.68 -4.94
N ASN A 82 25.88 -30.36 -4.60
CA ASN A 82 26.24 -31.65 -5.15
C ASN A 82 25.10 -32.65 -5.01
N VAL A 83 24.96 -33.47 -6.03
CA VAL A 83 23.95 -34.49 -6.29
C VAL A 83 23.88 -35.62 -5.23
N TYR A 84 24.75 -35.64 -4.24
CA TYR A 84 24.88 -36.71 -3.25
C TYR A 84 24.09 -36.57 -1.95
N ASP A 85 23.53 -35.39 -1.64
CA ASP A 85 22.61 -35.19 -0.49
C ASP A 85 21.15 -35.49 -0.86
N PHE A 86 20.92 -36.21 -1.93
CA PHE A 86 19.64 -36.32 -2.61
C PHE A 86 18.64 -37.28 -2.00
N ASP A 87 19.05 -38.19 -1.13
CA ASP A 87 18.21 -39.35 -0.76
C ASP A 87 17.60 -39.34 0.64
N SER A 88 17.81 -38.33 1.46
CA SER A 88 17.29 -38.32 2.85
C SER A 88 16.11 -37.44 3.12
N ASN A 89 15.69 -36.55 2.21
CA ASN A 89 14.52 -35.70 2.40
C ASN A 89 13.43 -36.06 1.38
N ILE A 90 12.39 -36.76 1.83
CA ILE A 90 11.15 -36.93 1.09
C ILE A 90 10.55 -35.54 0.85
N GLY A 91 10.99 -34.86 -0.23
CA GLY A 91 10.41 -33.62 -0.67
C GLY A 91 9.04 -33.90 -1.28
N MET A 92 8.03 -33.14 -0.88
CA MET A 92 6.79 -33.10 -1.65
C MET A 92 7.06 -32.42 -3.00
N TYR A 93 6.46 -32.95 -4.04
CA TYR A 93 6.43 -32.34 -5.35
C TYR A 93 5.10 -31.58 -5.47
N ASP A 94 5.11 -30.46 -6.16
CA ASP A 94 3.86 -29.82 -6.57
C ASP A 94 3.22 -30.60 -7.72
N ASP A 95 2.02 -30.20 -8.16
CA ASP A 95 1.28 -30.85 -9.25
C ASP A 95 2.04 -30.84 -10.58
N ASP A 96 3.07 -30.01 -10.71
CA ASP A 96 3.93 -29.88 -11.88
C ASP A 96 5.27 -30.61 -11.74
N ASN A 97 5.42 -31.47 -10.73
CA ASN A 97 6.64 -32.23 -10.45
C ASN A 97 7.86 -31.36 -10.06
N ASN A 98 7.65 -30.13 -9.58
CA ASN A 98 8.71 -29.30 -9.01
C ASN A 98 8.93 -29.71 -7.54
N ARG A 99 10.19 -29.88 -7.17
CA ARG A 99 10.54 -30.29 -5.81
C ARG A 99 10.41 -29.12 -4.85
N MET A 100 9.47 -29.22 -3.93
CA MET A 100 9.36 -28.34 -2.75
C MET A 100 10.00 -29.00 -1.53
N PHE A 101 10.53 -28.20 -0.62
CA PHE A 101 10.99 -28.70 0.68
C PHE A 101 10.38 -27.91 1.81
N LYS A 102 10.13 -28.59 2.90
CA LYS A 102 9.62 -27.94 4.12
C LYS A 102 10.74 -27.13 4.76
N ASN A 103 10.53 -25.83 4.88
CA ASN A 103 11.42 -24.96 5.62
C ASN A 103 11.01 -24.95 7.11
N SER A 104 11.74 -25.70 7.94
CA SER A 104 11.44 -25.82 9.36
C SER A 104 12.34 -24.91 10.20
N ASP A 105 11.87 -24.53 11.37
CA ASP A 105 12.59 -23.68 12.34
C ASP A 105 13.95 -24.27 12.77
N THR A 106 14.15 -25.57 12.57
CA THR A 106 15.43 -26.26 12.82
C THR A 106 16.44 -26.04 11.69
N ASN A 107 16.02 -25.49 10.54
CA ASN A 107 16.92 -25.14 9.46
C ASN A 107 17.73 -23.90 9.87
N GLY A 108 19.05 -24.02 10.00
CA GLY A 108 19.95 -22.89 10.29
C GLY A 108 19.94 -21.78 9.22
N ARG A 109 19.29 -22.01 8.07
CA ARG A 109 19.11 -21.06 6.96
C ARG A 109 17.64 -20.64 6.76
N PHE A 110 16.79 -20.86 7.74
CA PHE A 110 15.35 -20.68 7.67
C PHE A 110 14.90 -19.40 6.94
N HIS A 111 15.31 -18.24 7.43
CA HIS A 111 15.02 -16.93 6.80
C HIS A 111 15.84 -16.71 5.51
N SER A 112 17.09 -17.23 5.47
CA SER A 112 17.97 -17.02 4.31
C SER A 112 17.48 -17.72 3.05
N ASP A 113 16.95 -18.91 3.17
CA ASP A 113 16.41 -19.67 2.04
C ASP A 113 15.13 -19.02 1.53
N TRP A 114 14.26 -18.54 2.43
CA TRP A 114 13.07 -17.76 2.07
C TRP A 114 13.46 -16.45 1.37
N CYS A 115 14.39 -15.68 1.93
CA CYS A 115 14.89 -14.44 1.31
C CYS A 115 15.44 -14.68 -0.09
N SER A 116 16.18 -15.77 -0.30
CA SER A 116 16.75 -16.10 -1.61
C SER A 116 15.68 -16.42 -2.64
N MET A 117 14.65 -17.16 -2.25
CA MET A 117 13.50 -17.50 -3.10
C MET A 117 12.73 -16.24 -3.49
N ILE A 118 12.40 -15.37 -2.54
CA ILE A 118 11.61 -14.15 -2.80
C ILE A 118 12.41 -13.12 -3.59
N TYR A 119 13.69 -12.91 -3.27
CA TYR A 119 14.53 -11.93 -3.93
C TYR A 119 14.58 -12.11 -5.45
N SER A 120 14.83 -13.33 -5.91
CA SER A 120 14.93 -13.63 -7.35
C SER A 120 13.63 -13.30 -8.09
N ARG A 121 12.48 -13.56 -7.48
CA ARG A 121 11.16 -13.28 -8.03
C ARG A 121 10.81 -11.80 -8.03
N LEU A 122 11.10 -11.10 -6.94
CA LEU A 122 10.87 -9.65 -6.85
C LEU A 122 11.74 -8.86 -7.83
N ALA A 123 12.99 -9.26 -8.02
CA ALA A 123 13.88 -8.61 -8.99
C ALA A 123 13.33 -8.69 -10.42
N LEU A 124 12.81 -9.84 -10.83
CA LEU A 124 12.17 -10.02 -12.12
C LEU A 124 10.82 -9.31 -12.22
N ALA A 125 10.00 -9.39 -11.17
CA ALA A 125 8.71 -8.71 -11.09
C ALA A 125 8.86 -7.19 -11.25
N ARG A 126 9.88 -6.59 -10.64
CA ARG A 126 10.19 -5.16 -10.80
C ARG A 126 10.38 -4.77 -12.27
N ASN A 127 11.04 -5.60 -13.06
CA ASN A 127 11.29 -5.33 -14.48
C ASN A 127 10.00 -5.37 -15.32
N LEU A 128 9.03 -6.22 -14.94
CA LEU A 128 7.74 -6.31 -15.62
C LEU A 128 6.86 -5.09 -15.38
N LEU A 129 6.99 -4.40 -14.23
CA LEU A 129 6.16 -3.25 -13.89
C LEU A 129 6.39 -2.07 -14.84
N THR A 130 5.31 -1.38 -15.20
CA THR A 130 5.34 -0.03 -15.80
C THR A 130 5.96 0.96 -14.83
N GLU A 131 6.43 2.12 -15.30
CA GLU A 131 6.99 3.17 -14.43
C GLU A 131 5.95 3.69 -13.40
N ASP A 132 4.68 3.67 -13.72
CA ASP A 132 3.57 4.00 -12.83
C ASP A 132 2.90 2.76 -12.22
N GLY A 133 3.60 1.62 -12.22
CA GLY A 133 3.14 0.35 -11.68
C GLY A 133 3.34 0.20 -10.17
N VAL A 134 2.58 -0.70 -9.58
CA VAL A 134 2.57 -0.99 -8.14
C VAL A 134 2.67 -2.50 -7.91
N ILE A 135 3.41 -2.90 -6.90
CA ILE A 135 3.42 -4.27 -6.38
C ILE A 135 2.83 -4.30 -4.97
N ILE A 136 2.01 -5.30 -4.71
CA ILE A 136 1.31 -5.54 -3.45
C ILE A 136 1.62 -6.95 -2.99
N ILE A 137 2.05 -7.12 -1.74
CA ILE A 137 2.52 -8.41 -1.22
C ILE A 137 1.90 -8.67 0.15
N SER A 138 1.15 -9.78 0.27
CA SER A 138 0.63 -10.26 1.55
C SER A 138 1.73 -10.93 2.36
N ILE A 139 1.76 -10.75 3.67
CA ILE A 139 2.73 -11.39 4.58
C ILE A 139 2.23 -11.28 6.03
N ASP A 140 2.71 -12.18 6.90
CA ASP A 140 2.50 -12.08 8.34
C ASP A 140 3.76 -11.62 9.10
N ASP A 141 3.70 -11.69 10.43
CA ASP A 141 4.80 -11.27 11.33
C ASP A 141 6.11 -12.06 11.13
N ASN A 142 6.07 -13.27 10.55
CA ASN A 142 7.26 -14.12 10.44
C ASN A 142 8.32 -13.51 9.51
N GLU A 143 7.91 -12.96 8.36
CA GLU A 143 8.84 -12.47 7.34
C GLU A 143 8.58 -11.01 6.92
N GLN A 144 7.65 -10.30 7.53
CA GLN A 144 7.31 -8.91 7.18
C GLN A 144 8.53 -7.99 7.16
N SER A 145 9.39 -8.07 8.17
CA SER A 145 10.59 -7.23 8.29
C SER A 145 11.63 -7.57 7.21
N ASN A 146 11.86 -8.85 6.96
CA ASN A 146 12.77 -9.30 5.91
C ASN A 146 12.25 -8.90 4.52
N LEU A 147 10.95 -9.09 4.26
CA LEU A 147 10.32 -8.68 3.02
C LEU A 147 10.47 -7.17 2.78
N LYS A 148 10.24 -6.35 3.80
CA LYS A 148 10.42 -4.89 3.70
C LYS A 148 11.86 -4.52 3.29
N MET A 149 12.88 -5.14 3.93
CA MET A 149 14.28 -4.90 3.58
C MET A 149 14.64 -5.36 2.15
N LEU A 150 14.09 -6.48 1.69
CA LEU A 150 14.26 -6.94 0.30
C LEU A 150 13.64 -5.95 -0.69
N CYS A 151 12.46 -5.47 -0.39
CA CYS A 151 11.75 -4.49 -1.22
C CYS A 151 12.49 -3.16 -1.29
N ASP A 152 13.01 -2.67 -0.18
CA ASP A 152 13.81 -1.44 -0.13
C ASP A 152 15.07 -1.55 -1.00
N GLU A 153 15.73 -2.69 -0.96
CA GLU A 153 16.91 -2.92 -1.79
C GLU A 153 16.59 -3.01 -3.28
N ILE A 154 15.50 -3.69 -3.65
CA ILE A 154 15.14 -3.93 -5.04
C ILE A 154 14.47 -2.71 -5.68
N PHE A 155 13.53 -2.07 -4.98
CA PHE A 155 12.73 -0.97 -5.51
C PHE A 155 13.23 0.42 -5.11
N GLY A 156 14.00 0.52 -4.03
CA GLY A 156 14.42 1.74 -3.37
C GLY A 156 13.47 2.12 -2.23
N GLU A 157 14.03 2.52 -1.08
CA GLU A 157 13.29 2.86 0.14
C GLU A 157 12.23 3.95 -0.09
N GLN A 158 12.53 4.94 -0.96
CA GLN A 158 11.64 6.03 -1.33
C GLN A 158 10.39 5.58 -2.09
N ASN A 159 10.37 4.35 -2.59
CA ASN A 159 9.25 3.78 -3.33
C ASN A 159 8.31 2.94 -2.46
N PHE A 160 8.60 2.79 -1.19
CA PHE A 160 7.67 2.22 -0.23
C PHE A 160 6.47 3.15 -0.03
N LEU A 161 5.24 2.62 -0.17
CA LEU A 161 4.01 3.39 -0.05
C LEU A 161 3.35 3.19 1.30
N ALA A 162 3.09 1.94 1.66
CA ALA A 162 2.37 1.62 2.89
C ALA A 162 2.61 0.17 3.33
N ASN A 163 2.48 -0.04 4.62
CA ASN A 163 2.23 -1.33 5.24
C ASN A 163 0.81 -1.33 5.79
N ILE A 164 -0.12 -1.96 5.07
CA ILE A 164 -1.54 -2.00 5.41
C ILE A 164 -1.74 -3.15 6.38
N VAL A 165 -2.40 -2.90 7.49
CA VAL A 165 -2.77 -3.93 8.46
C VAL A 165 -4.13 -4.49 8.06
N TRP A 166 -4.14 -5.78 7.74
CA TRP A 166 -5.35 -6.52 7.36
C TRP A 166 -5.87 -7.35 8.54
N GLU A 167 -7.12 -7.15 8.93
CA GLU A 167 -7.77 -7.96 9.97
C GLU A 167 -8.24 -9.29 9.36
N LYS A 168 -7.46 -10.35 9.59
CA LYS A 168 -7.74 -11.69 9.03
C LYS A 168 -8.76 -12.50 9.83
N ARG A 169 -9.03 -12.13 11.07
CA ARG A 169 -9.94 -12.85 11.97
C ARG A 169 -10.72 -11.90 12.86
N PHE A 170 -12.03 -12.11 12.94
CA PHE A 170 -12.92 -11.38 13.86
C PHE A 170 -12.96 -12.00 15.25
N THR A 171 -12.60 -13.29 15.40
CA THR A 171 -12.65 -14.03 16.67
C THR A 171 -11.25 -14.32 17.20
N ARG A 172 -11.06 -14.13 18.49
CA ARG A 172 -9.81 -14.48 19.17
C ARG A 172 -9.68 -16.01 19.26
N SER A 173 -8.45 -16.51 19.05
CA SER A 173 -8.15 -17.92 19.26
C SER A 173 -8.06 -18.22 20.76
N ASN A 174 -8.83 -19.18 21.25
CA ASN A 174 -8.76 -19.64 22.64
C ASN A 174 -7.45 -20.38 22.96
N ASN A 175 -6.65 -20.73 21.96
CA ASN A 175 -5.40 -21.46 22.11
C ASN A 175 -4.16 -20.55 22.24
N ALA A 176 -4.32 -19.23 22.14
CA ALA A 176 -3.22 -18.30 22.29
C ALA A 176 -2.80 -18.19 23.76
N LYS A 177 -1.54 -18.49 24.06
CA LYS A 177 -1.01 -18.44 25.44
C LYS A 177 -0.83 -17.01 25.96
N LEU A 178 -0.58 -16.03 25.08
CA LEU A 178 -0.36 -14.62 25.42
C LEU A 178 -1.26 -13.71 24.57
N PHE A 179 -0.85 -13.43 23.34
CA PHE A 179 -1.59 -12.60 22.39
C PHE A 179 -2.04 -13.43 21.20
N ALA A 180 -3.29 -13.26 20.77
CA ALA A 180 -3.78 -13.85 19.53
C ALA A 180 -3.46 -12.89 18.36
N SER A 181 -2.72 -13.38 17.37
CA SER A 181 -2.56 -12.64 16.11
C SER A 181 -3.88 -12.70 15.33
N VAL A 182 -4.47 -11.54 15.08
CA VAL A 182 -5.72 -11.39 14.31
C VAL A 182 -5.47 -10.62 13.03
N THR A 183 -4.24 -10.20 12.78
CA THR A 183 -3.86 -9.35 11.65
C THR A 183 -2.78 -10.00 10.79
N GLU A 184 -2.72 -9.55 9.56
CA GLU A 184 -1.64 -9.76 8.59
C GLU A 184 -1.26 -8.41 7.99
N TYR A 185 -0.25 -8.38 7.14
CA TYR A 185 0.24 -7.18 6.50
C TYR A 185 0.13 -7.28 4.99
N ILE A 186 -0.09 -6.14 4.36
CA ILE A 186 -0.03 -5.99 2.92
C ILE A 186 0.98 -4.89 2.63
N ILE A 187 2.17 -5.28 2.17
CA ILE A 187 3.23 -4.35 1.80
C ILE A 187 2.94 -3.85 0.39
N THR A 188 2.91 -2.52 0.23
CA THR A 188 2.63 -1.85 -1.05
C THR A 188 3.81 -0.99 -1.45
N ILE A 189 4.32 -1.21 -2.66
CA ILE A 189 5.49 -0.53 -3.22
C ILE A 189 5.17 -0.07 -4.64
N ARG A 190 5.62 1.12 -5.02
CA ARG A 190 5.55 1.63 -6.38
C ARG A 190 6.85 1.34 -7.15
N LYS A 191 6.77 1.30 -8.48
CA LYS A 191 7.96 1.21 -9.34
C LYS A 191 8.77 2.50 -9.31
N SER A 192 8.10 3.65 -9.42
CA SER A 192 8.69 4.98 -9.41
C SER A 192 7.72 6.05 -8.92
N GLU A 193 8.14 7.30 -8.89
CA GLU A 193 7.29 8.44 -8.52
C GLU A 193 6.19 8.78 -9.55
N SER A 194 6.20 8.12 -10.69
CA SER A 194 5.19 8.33 -11.74
C SER A 194 3.80 7.81 -11.39
N VAL A 195 3.66 7.06 -10.29
CA VAL A 195 2.37 6.52 -9.84
C VAL A 195 1.37 7.63 -9.57
N LYS A 196 0.20 7.53 -10.21
CA LYS A 196 -0.96 8.39 -9.94
C LYS A 196 -2.00 7.57 -9.20
N PHE A 197 -2.31 8.00 -7.98
CA PHE A 197 -3.37 7.36 -7.20
C PHE A 197 -4.73 7.89 -7.62
N LEU A 198 -5.65 6.96 -7.89
CA LEU A 198 -7.06 7.29 -8.02
C LEU A 198 -7.62 7.47 -6.61
N ARG A 199 -8.28 8.60 -6.38
CA ARG A 199 -9.02 8.81 -5.13
C ARG A 199 -10.32 8.03 -5.19
N ALA A 200 -10.71 7.42 -4.08
CA ALA A 200 -12.00 6.79 -3.97
C ALA A 200 -13.11 7.83 -4.19
N SER A 201 -14.15 7.45 -4.91
CA SER A 201 -15.35 8.29 -5.03
C SER A 201 -15.93 8.58 -3.65
N ARG A 202 -16.51 9.77 -3.49
CA ARG A 202 -17.20 10.14 -2.26
C ARG A 202 -18.43 9.24 -2.08
N THR A 203 -18.73 8.92 -0.83
CA THR A 203 -19.93 8.16 -0.47
C THR A 203 -21.08 9.10 -0.14
N GLU A 204 -22.32 8.65 -0.34
CA GLU A 204 -23.52 9.39 0.11
C GLU A 204 -23.46 9.76 1.60
N LYS A 205 -22.90 8.87 2.43
CA LYS A 205 -22.69 9.15 3.86
C LYS A 205 -21.71 10.31 4.09
N SER A 206 -20.68 10.48 3.28
CA SER A 206 -19.76 11.62 3.39
C SER A 206 -20.40 12.91 2.89
N ASP A 207 -21.28 12.83 1.91
CA ASP A 207 -21.97 13.97 1.32
C ASP A 207 -23.16 14.44 2.18
N SER A 208 -23.78 13.52 2.93
CA SER A 208 -24.85 13.88 3.89
C SER A 208 -24.42 14.83 5.03
N LEU A 209 -23.10 14.99 5.23
CA LEU A 209 -22.54 15.99 6.16
C LEU A 209 -22.63 17.43 5.63
N TYR A 210 -22.99 17.60 4.36
CA TYR A 210 -23.12 18.89 3.71
C TYR A 210 -24.61 19.23 3.55
N SER A 211 -24.99 20.42 3.95
CA SER A 211 -26.37 20.94 3.85
C SER A 211 -26.33 22.39 3.40
N ASN A 212 -27.44 22.91 2.93
CA ASN A 212 -27.57 24.32 2.50
C ASN A 212 -28.65 25.03 3.29
N PRO A 213 -28.44 25.27 4.59
CA PRO A 213 -29.48 25.85 5.48
C PRO A 213 -29.77 27.34 5.22
N ASP A 214 -28.90 28.03 4.52
CA ASP A 214 -28.99 29.46 4.20
C ASP A 214 -29.20 29.73 2.71
N ASN A 215 -29.52 28.71 1.93
CA ASN A 215 -29.71 28.77 0.47
C ASN A 215 -28.56 29.47 -0.27
N ASP A 216 -27.33 29.23 0.17
CA ASP A 216 -26.11 29.75 -0.50
C ASP A 216 -26.07 29.28 -1.96
N PRO A 217 -25.94 30.21 -2.94
CA PRO A 217 -25.94 29.83 -4.37
C PRO A 217 -24.82 28.93 -4.78
N ARG A 218 -23.75 28.78 -4.00
CA ARG A 218 -22.63 27.85 -4.23
C ARG A 218 -22.96 26.40 -3.87
N GLY A 219 -24.11 26.16 -3.24
CA GLY A 219 -24.58 24.82 -2.92
C GLY A 219 -24.34 24.37 -1.46
N PRO A 220 -24.41 23.06 -1.20
CA PRO A 220 -24.26 22.52 0.15
C PRO A 220 -22.86 22.75 0.72
N TRP A 221 -22.79 23.04 2.01
CA TRP A 221 -21.56 23.27 2.75
C TRP A 221 -21.59 22.63 4.14
N THR A 222 -20.41 22.41 4.72
CA THR A 222 -20.24 22.01 6.12
C THR A 222 -19.43 23.05 6.88
N SER A 223 -19.64 23.10 8.19
CA SER A 223 -19.01 24.09 9.07
C SER A 223 -17.73 23.54 9.67
N VAL A 224 -16.57 24.12 9.35
CA VAL A 224 -15.28 23.75 9.92
C VAL A 224 -14.70 24.81 10.84
N SER A 225 -13.96 24.40 11.88
CA SER A 225 -13.35 25.34 12.82
C SER A 225 -12.35 26.26 12.13
N TYR A 226 -12.35 27.54 12.47
CA TYR A 226 -11.38 28.53 12.04
C TYR A 226 -10.17 28.62 12.97
N VAL A 227 -10.25 28.01 14.17
CA VAL A 227 -9.20 27.98 15.17
C VAL A 227 -8.23 26.84 14.89
N ASN A 228 -6.94 27.12 14.91
CA ASN A 228 -5.86 26.15 14.80
C ASN A 228 -5.65 25.45 16.16
N PRO A 229 -5.31 24.15 16.21
CA PRO A 229 -4.85 23.50 17.44
C PRO A 229 -3.54 24.07 18.00
N ALA A 230 -2.64 24.58 17.13
CA ALA A 230 -1.39 25.18 17.53
C ALA A 230 -1.60 26.52 18.26
N SER A 231 -0.71 26.82 19.19
CA SER A 231 -0.76 28.07 19.94
C SER A 231 -0.36 29.28 19.09
N LYS A 232 -0.72 30.47 19.56
CA LYS A 232 -0.33 31.72 18.90
C LYS A 232 1.18 32.00 19.04
N GLU A 233 1.84 31.45 20.07
CA GLU A 233 3.28 31.49 20.26
C GLU A 233 4.02 30.65 19.23
N GLU A 234 3.47 29.47 18.89
CA GLU A 234 4.00 28.58 17.83
C GLU A 234 3.74 29.13 16.42
N ARG A 235 2.65 29.89 16.25
CA ARG A 235 2.22 30.43 14.95
C ARG A 235 1.88 31.92 15.04
N PRO A 236 2.84 32.80 15.38
CA PRO A 236 2.56 34.23 15.61
C PRO A 236 2.03 34.98 14.37
N ASN A 237 2.41 34.55 13.18
CA ASN A 237 1.88 35.08 11.91
C ASN A 237 0.39 34.78 11.67
N LEU A 238 -0.18 33.84 12.42
CA LEU A 238 -1.60 33.48 12.37
C LEU A 238 -2.39 34.03 13.58
N ALA A 239 -1.79 34.89 14.39
CA ALA A 239 -2.40 35.51 15.57
C ALA A 239 -2.74 36.97 15.26
N TYR A 240 -3.84 37.21 14.55
CA TYR A 240 -4.33 38.54 14.17
C TYR A 240 -5.74 38.78 14.68
N ILE A 241 -6.20 40.03 14.62
CA ILE A 241 -7.54 40.44 15.03
C ILE A 241 -8.54 40.10 13.94
N ILE A 242 -9.64 39.44 14.32
CA ILE A 242 -10.81 39.19 13.47
C ILE A 242 -11.98 40.03 13.99
N ASN A 243 -12.65 40.79 13.14
CA ASN A 243 -13.85 41.51 13.48
C ASN A 243 -15.11 40.68 13.23
N ASN A 244 -15.99 40.55 14.22
CA ASN A 244 -17.32 39.98 14.05
C ASN A 244 -18.26 41.02 13.45
N PRO A 245 -18.77 40.84 12.22
CA PRO A 245 -19.57 41.84 11.53
C PRO A 245 -20.94 42.08 12.17
N PHE A 246 -21.45 41.15 12.97
CA PHE A 246 -22.75 41.23 13.63
C PHE A 246 -22.67 41.95 14.98
N THR A 247 -21.67 41.58 15.80
CA THR A 247 -21.50 42.16 17.15
C THR A 247 -20.59 43.38 17.18
N LYS A 248 -19.90 43.68 16.08
CA LYS A 248 -18.87 44.73 15.93
C LYS A 248 -17.71 44.61 16.92
N LYS A 249 -17.46 43.42 17.44
CA LYS A 249 -16.37 43.15 18.38
C LYS A 249 -15.14 42.64 17.66
N ASP A 250 -14.00 43.12 18.07
CA ASP A 250 -12.68 42.60 17.72
C ASP A 250 -12.36 41.37 18.57
N ILE A 251 -11.91 40.33 17.92
CA ILE A 251 -11.69 39.02 18.51
C ILE A 251 -10.27 38.59 18.25
N VAL A 252 -9.60 38.17 19.33
CA VAL A 252 -8.33 37.44 19.30
C VAL A 252 -8.56 36.17 20.11
N HIS A 253 -8.08 35.05 19.61
CA HIS A 253 -8.16 33.82 20.39
C HIS A 253 -7.19 33.89 21.58
N PRO A 254 -7.58 33.55 22.82
CA PRO A 254 -6.74 33.73 24.00
C PRO A 254 -5.43 32.94 23.95
N THR A 255 -5.43 31.72 23.41
CA THR A 255 -4.27 30.78 23.40
C THR A 255 -3.88 30.33 22.01
N ASN A 256 -4.81 30.11 21.10
CA ASN A 256 -4.56 29.47 19.81
C ASN A 256 -4.44 30.48 18.66
N ALA A 257 -3.75 30.07 17.61
CA ALA A 257 -3.70 30.79 16.35
C ALA A 257 -4.95 30.51 15.48
N TRP A 258 -5.13 31.27 14.41
CA TRP A 258 -6.10 30.97 13.37
C TRP A 258 -5.55 29.90 12.39
N LYS A 259 -6.41 29.28 11.60
CA LYS A 259 -5.99 28.27 10.61
C LYS A 259 -5.40 28.87 9.34
N TYR A 260 -5.73 30.12 9.02
CA TYR A 260 -5.43 30.73 7.74
C TYR A 260 -4.67 32.03 7.95
N GLU A 261 -3.88 32.41 6.97
CA GLU A 261 -3.18 33.69 6.95
C GLU A 261 -4.15 34.85 6.77
N LEU A 262 -3.71 36.05 7.12
CA LEU A 262 -4.51 37.27 7.05
C LEU A 262 -5.08 37.53 5.64
N SER A 263 -4.29 37.30 4.60
CA SER A 263 -4.73 37.44 3.21
C SER A 263 -5.85 36.47 2.84
N THR A 264 -5.75 35.23 3.31
CA THR A 264 -6.79 34.19 3.11
C THR A 264 -8.04 34.52 3.93
N TYR A 265 -7.87 35.05 5.15
CA TYR A 265 -9.00 35.54 5.95
C TYR A 265 -9.77 36.64 5.19
N GLN A 266 -9.06 37.64 4.65
CA GLN A 266 -9.68 38.72 3.87
C GLN A 266 -10.47 38.17 2.67
N LYS A 267 -9.90 37.18 1.98
CA LYS A 267 -10.60 36.48 0.89
C LYS A 267 -11.87 35.80 1.38
N HIS A 268 -11.81 35.09 2.50
CA HIS A 268 -12.99 34.41 3.09
C HIS A 268 -14.06 35.40 3.53
N VAL A 269 -13.67 36.59 4.01
CA VAL A 269 -14.64 37.68 4.35
C VAL A 269 -15.33 38.17 3.07
N ASN A 270 -14.56 38.49 2.05
CA ASN A 270 -15.09 39.02 0.78
C ASN A 270 -16.00 38.00 0.07
N GLU A 271 -15.71 36.71 0.23
CA GLU A 271 -16.51 35.62 -0.36
C GLU A 271 -17.68 35.18 0.55
N ASP A 272 -17.96 35.87 1.65
CA ASP A 272 -18.97 35.47 2.65
C ASP A 272 -18.89 34.01 3.09
N ARG A 273 -17.67 33.57 3.36
CA ARG A 273 -17.41 32.20 3.82
C ARG A 273 -17.36 32.05 5.33
N LEU A 274 -17.43 33.12 6.07
CA LEU A 274 -17.36 33.08 7.54
C LEU A 274 -18.74 33.00 8.15
N ARG A 275 -18.98 31.92 8.91
CA ARG A 275 -20.22 31.75 9.66
C ARG A 275 -20.01 32.03 11.16
N TRP A 276 -20.89 32.84 11.74
CA TRP A 276 -20.86 33.26 13.13
C TRP A 276 -21.97 32.67 14.00
N GLY A 277 -22.42 31.46 13.67
CA GLY A 277 -23.57 30.80 14.27
C GLY A 277 -24.88 31.19 13.57
N THR A 278 -25.99 30.74 14.13
CA THR A 278 -27.34 31.00 13.57
C THR A 278 -27.77 32.44 13.78
N ASP A 279 -27.34 33.07 14.88
CA ASP A 279 -27.68 34.41 15.30
C ASP A 279 -26.52 35.43 15.18
N GLY A 280 -25.39 35.03 14.58
CA GLY A 280 -24.22 35.89 14.45
C GLY A 280 -23.38 36.07 15.71
N ARG A 281 -23.71 35.39 16.82
CA ARG A 281 -23.12 35.63 18.14
C ARG A 281 -22.05 34.66 18.60
N ASN A 282 -21.63 33.72 17.73
CA ASN A 282 -20.52 32.84 18.08
C ASN A 282 -19.28 33.67 18.41
N THR A 283 -18.54 33.23 19.45
CA THR A 283 -17.29 33.87 19.86
C THR A 283 -16.23 33.81 18.76
N TYR A 284 -16.15 32.69 18.04
CA TYR A 284 -15.18 32.49 16.94
C TYR A 284 -15.89 32.16 15.65
N PRO A 285 -15.37 32.61 14.50
CA PRO A 285 -15.93 32.24 13.20
C PRO A 285 -15.71 30.75 12.90
N ARG A 286 -16.53 30.24 12.03
CA ARG A 286 -16.37 28.96 11.39
C ARG A 286 -16.36 29.18 9.86
N LEU A 287 -15.62 28.35 9.12
CA LEU A 287 -15.59 28.44 7.67
C LEU A 287 -16.70 27.60 7.05
N LYS A 288 -17.45 28.14 6.10
CA LYS A 288 -18.28 27.38 5.17
C LYS A 288 -17.36 26.68 4.19
N ARG A 289 -17.26 25.35 4.26
CA ARG A 289 -16.57 24.51 3.29
C ARG A 289 -17.60 23.87 2.38
N PHE A 290 -17.66 24.32 1.14
CA PHE A 290 -18.64 23.83 0.18
C PHE A 290 -18.28 22.42 -0.30
N LEU A 291 -19.31 21.66 -0.70
CA LEU A 291 -19.12 20.35 -1.30
C LEU A 291 -18.27 20.44 -2.58
N SER A 292 -18.45 21.51 -3.36
CA SER A 292 -17.67 21.81 -4.55
C SER A 292 -16.18 22.15 -4.28
N ASP A 293 -15.82 22.53 -3.05
CA ASP A 293 -14.41 22.78 -2.66
C ASP A 293 -13.65 21.48 -2.39
N VAL A 294 -14.35 20.37 -2.30
CA VAL A 294 -13.77 19.10 -1.86
C VAL A 294 -13.55 18.21 -3.07
N SER A 295 -12.29 17.89 -3.33
CA SER A 295 -11.93 16.84 -4.26
C SER A 295 -12.42 15.48 -3.77
N ASP A 296 -12.52 14.51 -4.69
CA ASP A 296 -12.84 13.11 -4.39
C ASP A 296 -12.15 12.60 -3.13
N GLY A 297 -12.71 11.54 -2.53
CA GLY A 297 -12.36 11.01 -1.23
C GLY A 297 -10.87 10.74 -1.02
N MET A 298 -10.50 10.40 0.21
CA MET A 298 -9.12 9.98 0.51
C MET A 298 -8.79 8.65 -0.20
N VAL A 299 -7.54 8.51 -0.55
CA VAL A 299 -6.96 7.25 -1.03
C VAL A 299 -7.01 6.21 0.08
#